data_d00f2131c61f6dcef2fe6c28ea62cc65
#
_entry.id   d00f2131c61f6dcef2fe6c28ea62cc65
#
_cell.length_a   1.000
_cell.length_b   1.000
_cell.length_c   1.000
_cell.angle_alpha   90.00
_cell.angle_beta   90.00
_cell.angle_gamma   90.00
#
_symmetry.space_group_name_H-M   'P 1'
#
loop_
_entity.id
_entity.type
_entity.pdbx_description
1 polymer ?
#
loop_
_entity_poly.entity_id
_entity_poly.type
_entity_poly.pdbx_seq_one_letter_code
_entity_poly.pdbx_strand_id
1 'polypeptide(L)'
;MWDLWQGPAQHWEGNSFIQGIHDPMCWRWNSRTGGGMITDWGAHHLDILQWMLGMDESGPVAIENMVHDRDPADKIFDWAANYSFDVVYANGFRAHVSNKLENGLMFHGKKGDLFVSRKKLERPEFLKKWNEKRDLKKGDVHLYRPRDGVAHEMDFIDAVYSGGRTACPCSVGHRSITIAHVANICERLGLSSLKWDPAAERFPDNADANRLAVVPHHNGWTL
;
A
#
# COMPACT_ATOMS: atom_id res chain seq x y z
N MET A 1 -5.64 -2.62 30.20
CA MET A 1 -5.98 -1.76 29.05
C MET A 1 -4.83 -1.57 28.07
N TRP A 2 -3.59 -1.46 28.56
CA TRP A 2 -2.41 -1.28 27.68
C TRP A 2 -2.16 -2.48 26.77
N ASP A 3 -2.23 -3.68 27.28
CA ASP A 3 -2.09 -4.91 26.50
C ASP A 3 -3.14 -5.06 25.41
N LEU A 4 -4.38 -4.62 25.68
CA LEU A 4 -5.45 -4.59 24.66
C LEU A 4 -5.17 -3.57 23.55
N TRP A 5 -4.56 -2.44 23.90
CA TRP A 5 -4.18 -1.44 22.91
C TRP A 5 -3.00 -1.91 22.05
N GLN A 6 -2.00 -2.56 22.67
CA GLN A 6 -0.89 -3.16 21.94
C GLN A 6 -1.33 -4.30 21.01
N GLY A 7 -2.40 -5.03 21.38
CA GLY A 7 -2.87 -6.18 20.62
C GLY A 7 -1.76 -7.22 20.43
N PRO A 8 -1.62 -7.76 19.21
CA PRO A 8 -0.59 -8.75 18.89
C PRO A 8 0.81 -8.17 18.71
N ALA A 9 0.99 -6.86 18.84
CA ALA A 9 2.30 -6.22 18.71
C ALA A 9 3.26 -6.67 19.82
N GLN A 10 4.57 -6.63 19.54
CA GLN A 10 5.58 -6.94 20.52
C GLN A 10 5.41 -6.09 21.79
N HIS A 11 5.38 -6.75 22.94
CA HIS A 11 5.22 -6.06 24.22
C HIS A 11 6.33 -5.05 24.48
N TRP A 12 5.96 -3.92 25.06
CA TRP A 12 6.87 -2.84 25.45
C TRP A 12 6.74 -2.53 26.92
N GLU A 13 7.86 -2.64 27.60
CA GLU A 13 7.98 -2.16 28.96
C GLU A 13 8.49 -0.71 28.95
N GLY A 14 7.74 0.19 29.56
CA GLY A 14 8.20 1.55 29.84
C GLY A 14 7.24 2.69 29.51
N ASN A 15 7.08 3.58 30.47
CA ASN A 15 6.18 4.73 30.40
C ASN A 15 6.62 5.83 29.42
N SER A 16 7.91 5.94 29.08
CA SER A 16 8.43 6.95 28.16
C SER A 16 7.98 6.75 26.72
N PHE A 17 7.70 5.51 26.36
CA PHE A 17 7.23 5.14 25.04
C PHE A 17 5.75 5.47 24.84
N ILE A 18 4.96 5.37 25.88
CA ILE A 18 3.54 5.67 25.90
C ILE A 18 3.29 7.10 25.43
N GLN A 19 4.09 8.07 25.86
CA GLN A 19 3.89 9.48 25.50
C GLN A 19 4.08 9.80 24.01
N GLY A 20 5.01 9.13 23.33
CA GLY A 20 5.25 9.37 21.89
C GLY A 20 4.26 8.65 20.97
N ILE A 21 3.73 7.48 21.37
CA ILE A 21 2.83 6.65 20.52
C ILE A 21 1.35 6.95 20.77
N HIS A 22 1.00 7.48 21.92
CA HIS A 22 -0.38 7.88 22.23
C HIS A 22 -0.90 9.05 21.40
N ASP A 23 -0.03 9.87 20.85
CA ASP A 23 -0.47 10.83 19.84
C ASP A 23 -1.10 10.06 18.68
N PRO A 24 -2.35 10.37 18.30
CA PRO A 24 -3.08 9.65 17.25
C PRO A 24 -2.33 9.54 15.92
N MET A 25 -1.27 10.34 15.75
CA MET A 25 -0.48 10.38 14.53
C MET A 25 0.86 9.64 14.64
N CYS A 26 1.34 9.34 15.85
CA CYS A 26 2.71 8.85 16.06
C CYS A 26 2.86 7.33 15.97
N TRP A 27 1.85 6.54 16.26
CA TRP A 27 1.88 5.06 16.23
C TRP A 27 2.33 4.51 14.86
N ARG A 28 2.02 5.23 13.77
CA ARG A 28 2.35 4.80 12.41
C ARG A 28 3.85 4.83 12.10
N TRP A 29 4.62 5.62 12.85
CA TRP A 29 6.06 5.81 12.64
C TRP A 29 6.93 4.77 13.36
N ASN A 30 6.31 3.88 14.10
CA ASN A 30 6.99 2.80 14.79
C ASN A 30 6.74 1.45 14.10
N SER A 31 7.80 0.70 13.81
CA SER A 31 7.73 -0.56 13.07
C SER A 31 6.98 -1.69 13.80
N ARG A 32 6.70 -1.53 15.09
CA ARG A 32 5.92 -2.51 15.87
C ARG A 32 4.42 -2.28 15.78
N THR A 33 4.01 -1.06 15.44
CA THR A 33 2.60 -0.65 15.43
C THR A 33 2.13 -0.12 14.09
N GLY A 34 3.03 0.25 13.19
CA GLY A 34 2.72 0.76 11.87
C GLY A 34 3.86 0.59 10.88
N GLY A 35 3.63 0.93 9.63
CA GLY A 35 4.60 0.79 8.54
C GLY A 35 5.07 2.12 7.93
N GLY A 36 4.97 3.24 8.68
CA GLY A 36 5.39 4.55 8.22
C GLY A 36 4.56 5.11 7.08
N MET A 37 5.10 6.11 6.40
CA MET A 37 4.43 6.81 5.30
C MET A 37 4.16 5.91 4.10
N ILE A 38 5.01 4.91 3.85
CA ILE A 38 4.86 3.99 2.72
C ILE A 38 3.57 3.18 2.84
N THR A 39 3.22 2.71 4.04
CA THR A 39 1.98 1.95 4.28
C THR A 39 0.77 2.85 4.58
N ASP A 40 0.98 4.11 4.92
CA ASP A 40 -0.11 5.08 5.17
C ASP A 40 -0.54 5.73 3.84
N TRP A 41 0.05 6.86 3.47
CA TRP A 41 -0.27 7.53 2.21
C TRP A 41 0.11 6.73 0.97
N GLY A 42 1.21 5.98 1.04
CA GLY A 42 1.64 5.11 -0.05
C GLY A 42 0.58 4.08 -0.43
N ALA A 43 -0.12 3.48 0.54
CA ALA A 43 -1.17 2.50 0.28
C ALA A 43 -2.24 3.01 -0.71
N HIS A 44 -2.67 4.28 -0.57
CA HIS A 44 -3.67 4.87 -1.46
C HIS A 44 -3.20 4.97 -2.91
N HIS A 45 -1.94 5.35 -3.11
CA HIS A 45 -1.40 5.53 -4.46
C HIS A 45 -0.97 4.19 -5.08
N LEU A 46 -0.43 3.28 -4.29
CA LEU A 46 -0.05 1.95 -4.74
C LEU A 46 -1.27 1.10 -5.14
N ASP A 47 -2.41 1.31 -4.48
CA ASP A 47 -3.68 0.69 -4.87
C ASP A 47 -4.13 1.20 -6.24
N ILE A 48 -4.14 2.51 -6.46
CA ILE A 48 -4.45 3.09 -7.77
C ILE A 48 -3.48 2.58 -8.86
N LEU A 49 -2.19 2.45 -8.53
CA LEU A 49 -1.19 1.90 -9.44
C LEU A 49 -1.52 0.46 -9.84
N GLN A 50 -1.79 -0.42 -8.87
CA GLN A 50 -2.16 -1.82 -9.09
C GLN A 50 -3.39 -1.93 -9.97
N TRP A 51 -4.44 -1.20 -9.62
CA TRP A 51 -5.69 -1.19 -10.36
C TRP A 51 -5.52 -0.69 -11.81
N MET A 52 -4.83 0.42 -12.01
CA MET A 52 -4.57 0.96 -13.36
C MET A 52 -3.74 0.03 -14.25
N LEU A 53 -2.88 -0.79 -13.65
CA LEU A 53 -2.09 -1.80 -14.36
C LEU A 53 -2.84 -3.14 -14.58
N GLY A 54 -4.04 -3.31 -14.00
CA GLY A 54 -4.76 -4.58 -14.00
C GLY A 54 -4.04 -5.67 -13.22
N MET A 55 -3.35 -5.32 -12.12
CA MET A 55 -2.51 -6.23 -11.31
C MET A 55 -3.17 -6.68 -10.01
N ASP A 56 -4.50 -6.60 -9.91
CA ASP A 56 -5.26 -6.94 -8.71
C ASP A 56 -5.04 -8.38 -8.22
N GLU A 57 -4.72 -9.30 -9.13
CA GLU A 57 -4.46 -10.71 -8.80
C GLU A 57 -2.95 -11.05 -8.78
N SER A 58 -2.07 -10.03 -8.86
CA SER A 58 -0.62 -10.20 -8.93
C SER A 58 0.08 -9.08 -8.15
N GLY A 59 1.35 -8.81 -8.48
CA GLY A 59 2.12 -7.75 -7.85
C GLY A 59 3.48 -7.53 -8.51
N PRO A 60 4.31 -6.67 -7.92
CA PRO A 60 5.67 -6.46 -8.39
C PRO A 60 6.53 -7.71 -8.22
N VAL A 61 7.62 -7.76 -8.96
CA VAL A 61 8.65 -8.81 -8.84
C VAL A 61 9.91 -8.31 -8.12
N ALA A 62 10.04 -7.01 -7.94
CA ALA A 62 11.14 -6.42 -7.18
C ALA A 62 10.81 -5.00 -6.72
N ILE A 63 11.48 -4.58 -5.64
CA ILE A 63 11.78 -3.20 -5.32
C ILE A 63 13.24 -2.95 -5.69
N GLU A 64 13.51 -1.84 -6.36
CA GLU A 64 14.86 -1.45 -6.77
C GLU A 64 15.13 0.02 -6.44
N ASN A 65 16.40 0.42 -6.47
CA ASN A 65 16.85 1.79 -6.26
C ASN A 65 16.33 2.41 -4.94
N MET A 66 16.23 1.60 -3.88
CA MET A 66 15.79 2.07 -2.57
C MET A 66 16.80 3.05 -2.00
N VAL A 67 16.35 4.26 -1.69
CA VAL A 67 17.08 5.31 -0.97
C VAL A 67 16.20 5.80 0.17
N HIS A 68 16.77 5.94 1.36
CA HIS A 68 16.03 6.38 2.55
C HIS A 68 16.96 7.06 3.57
N ASP A 69 16.37 7.86 4.46
CA ASP A 69 17.07 8.54 5.56
C ASP A 69 16.79 7.91 6.93
N ARG A 70 16.37 6.65 6.95
CA ARG A 70 16.10 5.91 8.19
C ARG A 70 17.33 5.91 9.08
N ASP A 71 17.16 6.33 10.36
CA ASP A 71 18.17 6.20 11.40
C ASP A 71 17.96 4.88 12.17
N PRO A 72 18.84 3.89 12.05
CA PRO A 72 18.73 2.63 12.80
C PRO A 72 18.95 2.81 14.31
N ALA A 73 19.47 3.95 14.77
CA ALA A 73 19.63 4.27 16.17
C ALA A 73 18.34 4.77 16.82
N ASP A 74 17.42 5.37 16.05
CA ASP A 74 16.09 5.71 16.56
C ASP A 74 15.29 4.43 16.83
N LYS A 75 14.83 4.29 18.06
CA LYS A 75 14.06 3.11 18.51
C LYS A 75 12.58 3.40 18.69
N ILE A 76 12.18 4.64 18.47
CA ILE A 76 10.80 5.12 18.62
C ILE A 76 10.18 5.37 17.26
N PHE A 77 10.80 6.25 16.47
CA PHE A 77 10.36 6.60 15.13
C PHE A 77 11.32 5.99 14.11
N ASP A 78 11.24 4.69 13.95
CA ASP A 78 12.23 3.87 13.24
C ASP A 78 11.93 3.63 11.76
N TRP A 79 10.99 4.38 11.18
CA TRP A 79 10.77 4.46 9.73
C TRP A 79 11.39 5.73 9.13
N ALA A 80 11.83 5.65 7.88
CA ALA A 80 12.38 6.79 7.15
C ALA A 80 11.36 7.93 7.01
N ALA A 81 11.82 9.16 7.20
CA ALA A 81 11.03 10.36 6.91
C ALA A 81 11.05 10.67 5.41
N ASN A 82 12.15 10.39 4.72
CA ASN A 82 12.30 10.55 3.28
C ASN A 82 12.72 9.22 2.63
N TYR A 83 12.08 8.91 1.50
CA TYR A 83 12.36 7.70 0.75
C TYR A 83 12.10 7.88 -0.75
N SER A 84 12.78 7.05 -1.53
CA SER A 84 12.42 6.79 -2.93
C SER A 84 12.80 5.37 -3.31
N PHE A 85 12.03 4.76 -4.21
CA PHE A 85 12.29 3.43 -4.74
C PHE A 85 11.55 3.20 -6.05
N ASP A 86 11.94 2.18 -6.78
CA ASP A 86 11.25 1.73 -7.98
C ASP A 86 10.50 0.42 -7.71
N VAL A 87 9.25 0.37 -8.13
CA VAL A 87 8.43 -0.83 -8.16
C VAL A 87 8.55 -1.46 -9.55
N VAL A 88 8.98 -2.70 -9.63
CA VAL A 88 9.24 -3.40 -10.90
C VAL A 88 8.26 -4.54 -11.08
N TYR A 89 7.59 -4.59 -12.23
CA TYR A 89 6.64 -5.64 -12.60
C TYR A 89 7.21 -6.58 -13.67
N ALA A 90 6.77 -7.83 -13.68
CA ALA A 90 7.24 -8.85 -14.62
C ALA A 90 7.00 -8.50 -16.10
N ASN A 91 5.99 -7.68 -16.39
CA ASN A 91 5.69 -7.20 -17.75
C ASN A 91 6.60 -6.04 -18.21
N GLY A 92 7.62 -5.67 -17.40
CA GLY A 92 8.55 -4.58 -17.68
C GLY A 92 8.06 -3.20 -17.27
N PHE A 93 6.86 -3.07 -16.70
CA PHE A 93 6.40 -1.80 -16.15
C PHE A 93 7.23 -1.44 -14.91
N ARG A 94 7.53 -0.15 -14.77
CA ARG A 94 8.25 0.41 -13.61
C ARG A 94 7.52 1.64 -13.11
N ALA A 95 7.39 1.77 -11.80
CA ALA A 95 6.89 2.98 -11.17
C ALA A 95 7.93 3.51 -10.18
N HIS A 96 8.25 4.80 -10.30
CA HIS A 96 9.09 5.49 -9.32
C HIS A 96 8.21 6.07 -8.22
N VAL A 97 8.53 5.74 -6.98
CA VAL A 97 7.81 6.17 -5.77
C VAL A 97 8.72 7.06 -4.94
N SER A 98 8.23 8.23 -4.54
CA SER A 98 8.98 9.12 -3.64
C SER A 98 8.01 10.06 -2.91
N ASN A 99 8.28 10.34 -1.65
CA ASN A 99 7.53 11.32 -0.88
C ASN A 99 7.93 12.79 -1.18
N LYS A 100 8.89 12.99 -2.08
CA LYS A 100 9.32 14.32 -2.54
C LYS A 100 8.66 14.77 -3.84
N LEU A 101 7.88 13.88 -4.47
CA LEU A 101 7.12 14.19 -5.68
C LEU A 101 5.77 14.84 -5.36
N GLU A 102 5.12 15.40 -6.39
CA GLU A 102 3.74 15.88 -6.28
C GLU A 102 2.83 14.74 -5.81
N ASN A 103 1.93 15.04 -4.87
CA ASN A 103 1.01 14.05 -4.32
C ASN A 103 -0.01 13.59 -5.36
N GLY A 104 0.20 12.41 -5.89
CA GLY A 104 -0.59 11.80 -6.96
C GLY A 104 0.19 10.74 -7.73
N LEU A 105 -0.34 10.35 -8.88
CA LEU A 105 0.30 9.42 -9.81
C LEU A 105 0.39 10.06 -11.19
N MET A 106 1.56 10.01 -11.80
CA MET A 106 1.77 10.36 -13.19
C MET A 106 2.00 9.08 -14.00
N PHE A 107 1.14 8.84 -14.97
CA PHE A 107 1.28 7.74 -15.92
C PHE A 107 1.78 8.28 -17.25
N HIS A 108 2.98 7.85 -17.68
CA HIS A 108 3.56 8.20 -18.96
C HIS A 108 3.14 7.19 -20.02
N GLY A 109 2.23 7.61 -20.89
CA GLY A 109 1.68 6.76 -21.93
C GLY A 109 2.17 7.14 -23.34
N LYS A 110 2.19 6.17 -24.27
CA LYS A 110 2.56 6.42 -25.68
C LYS A 110 1.68 7.48 -26.37
N LYS A 111 0.48 7.72 -25.88
CA LYS A 111 -0.50 8.68 -26.45
C LYS A 111 -0.65 9.95 -25.61
N GLY A 112 0.17 10.11 -24.57
CA GLY A 112 0.15 11.25 -23.67
C GLY A 112 0.09 10.84 -22.20
N ASP A 113 0.34 11.79 -21.32
CA ASP A 113 0.43 11.61 -19.91
C ASP A 113 -0.91 11.75 -19.21
N LEU A 114 -1.07 10.99 -18.14
CA LEU A 114 -2.24 11.02 -17.26
C LEU A 114 -1.78 11.29 -15.85
N PHE A 115 -2.18 12.41 -15.25
CA PHE A 115 -1.99 12.67 -13.84
C PHE A 115 -3.29 12.49 -13.08
N VAL A 116 -3.24 11.78 -11.96
CA VAL A 116 -4.39 11.59 -11.08
C VAL A 116 -4.00 11.82 -9.63
N SER A 117 -4.80 12.60 -8.93
CA SER A 117 -4.73 12.79 -7.49
C SER A 117 -6.16 12.90 -6.92
N ARG A 118 -6.29 12.99 -5.60
CA ARG A 118 -7.62 13.21 -4.97
C ARG A 118 -8.29 14.54 -5.38
N LYS A 119 -7.50 15.51 -5.87
CA LYS A 119 -7.99 16.85 -6.20
C LYS A 119 -7.97 17.15 -7.70
N LYS A 120 -7.19 16.41 -8.48
CA LYS A 120 -6.86 16.79 -9.85
C LYS A 120 -6.82 15.56 -10.75
N LEU A 121 -7.39 15.70 -11.92
CA LEU A 121 -7.30 14.73 -13.01
C LEU A 121 -6.88 15.48 -14.26
N GLU A 122 -5.63 15.34 -14.68
CA GLU A 122 -5.13 15.86 -15.95
C GLU A 122 -5.05 14.71 -16.95
N ARG A 123 -5.76 14.87 -18.07
CA ARG A 123 -5.94 13.84 -19.08
C ARG A 123 -5.40 14.30 -20.42
N PRO A 124 -4.75 13.39 -21.20
CA PRO A 124 -4.44 13.68 -22.58
C PRO A 124 -5.72 13.90 -23.41
N GLU A 125 -5.60 14.63 -24.52
CA GLU A 125 -6.75 15.09 -25.33
C GLU A 125 -7.68 13.94 -25.75
N PHE A 126 -7.14 12.77 -26.10
CA PHE A 126 -7.95 11.63 -26.52
C PHE A 126 -8.86 11.06 -25.42
N LEU A 127 -8.55 11.30 -24.13
CA LEU A 127 -9.38 10.90 -22.99
C LEU A 127 -10.42 11.96 -22.61
N LYS A 128 -10.34 13.19 -23.15
CA LYS A 128 -11.30 14.25 -22.83
C LYS A 128 -12.72 13.90 -23.28
N LYS A 129 -12.85 13.13 -24.36
CA LYS A 129 -14.13 12.62 -24.87
C LYS A 129 -14.72 11.47 -24.04
N TRP A 130 -13.98 10.95 -23.07
CA TRP A 130 -14.38 9.79 -22.28
C TRP A 130 -15.39 10.07 -21.16
N ASN A 131 -15.90 11.31 -21.06
CA ASN A 131 -17.02 11.64 -20.17
C ASN A 131 -18.40 11.38 -20.83
N GLU A 132 -18.44 10.99 -22.10
CA GLU A 132 -19.68 10.58 -22.74
C GLU A 132 -20.14 9.25 -22.11
N LYS A 133 -21.44 9.12 -21.85
CA LYS A 133 -22.05 7.91 -21.28
C LYS A 133 -21.54 6.69 -22.04
N ARG A 134 -20.75 5.85 -21.35
CA ARG A 134 -20.35 4.57 -21.87
C ARG A 134 -21.42 3.55 -21.49
N ASP A 135 -21.88 2.79 -22.48
CA ASP A 135 -22.58 1.55 -22.20
C ASP A 135 -21.56 0.56 -21.60
N LEU A 136 -21.73 0.24 -20.32
CA LEU A 136 -20.87 -0.72 -19.64
C LEU A 136 -21.07 -2.09 -20.27
N LYS A 137 -19.96 -2.75 -20.62
CA LYS A 137 -19.97 -4.09 -21.17
C LYS A 137 -20.01 -5.12 -20.04
N LYS A 138 -20.42 -6.36 -20.36
CA LYS A 138 -20.33 -7.47 -19.41
C LYS A 138 -18.87 -7.65 -18.98
N GLY A 139 -18.61 -7.51 -17.69
CA GLY A 139 -17.26 -7.59 -17.08
C GLY A 139 -16.61 -6.24 -16.76
N ASP A 140 -17.22 -5.11 -17.18
CA ASP A 140 -16.77 -3.80 -16.71
C ASP A 140 -17.08 -3.64 -15.22
N VAL A 141 -16.15 -3.07 -14.47
CA VAL A 141 -16.34 -2.81 -13.05
C VAL A 141 -17.32 -1.64 -12.89
N HIS A 142 -18.43 -1.90 -12.26
CA HIS A 142 -19.37 -0.88 -11.83
C HIS A 142 -18.88 -0.30 -10.51
N LEU A 143 -18.26 0.88 -10.57
CA LEU A 143 -18.13 1.69 -9.36
C LEU A 143 -19.49 2.32 -9.11
N TYR A 144 -20.08 2.03 -7.96
CA TYR A 144 -21.30 2.71 -7.54
C TYR A 144 -21.10 4.23 -7.64
N ARG A 145 -22.00 4.91 -8.33
CA ARG A 145 -22.02 6.37 -8.25
C ARG A 145 -22.44 6.73 -6.84
N PRO A 146 -21.69 7.59 -6.14
CA PRO A 146 -22.09 8.03 -4.81
C PRO A 146 -23.49 8.61 -4.89
N ARG A 147 -24.46 7.94 -4.32
CA ARG A 147 -25.65 8.59 -3.81
C ARG A 147 -25.25 9.02 -2.41
N ASP A 148 -25.04 10.32 -2.21
CA ASP A 148 -24.87 10.92 -0.89
C ASP A 148 -23.71 10.35 -0.02
N GLY A 149 -22.61 9.92 -0.65
CA GLY A 149 -21.40 9.48 0.07
C GLY A 149 -21.42 8.05 0.61
N VAL A 150 -22.46 7.26 0.40
CA VAL A 150 -22.63 5.91 0.97
C VAL A 150 -22.47 4.76 -0.03
N ALA A 151 -21.91 5.04 -1.23
CA ALA A 151 -21.87 4.05 -2.29
C ALA A 151 -20.98 2.84 -1.97
N HIS A 152 -19.88 3.04 -1.27
CA HIS A 152 -18.94 1.98 -0.90
C HIS A 152 -19.52 1.10 0.20
N GLU A 153 -20.17 1.71 1.18
CA GLU A 153 -20.87 1.01 2.24
C GLU A 153 -22.03 0.18 1.70
N MET A 154 -22.75 0.70 0.71
CA MET A 154 -23.85 -0.03 0.07
C MET A 154 -23.34 -1.22 -0.74
N ASP A 155 -22.19 -1.12 -1.42
CA ASP A 155 -21.53 -2.25 -2.10
C ASP A 155 -21.24 -3.39 -1.11
N PHE A 156 -20.71 -3.06 0.08
CA PHE A 156 -20.49 -4.04 1.13
C PHE A 156 -21.81 -4.69 1.62
N ILE A 157 -22.83 -3.88 1.88
CA ILE A 157 -24.14 -4.37 2.36
C ILE A 157 -24.78 -5.28 1.29
N ASP A 158 -24.77 -4.86 0.03
CA ASP A 158 -25.31 -5.65 -1.08
C ASP A 158 -24.56 -6.98 -1.26
N ALA A 159 -23.23 -6.97 -1.09
CA ALA A 159 -22.44 -8.20 -1.12
C ALA A 159 -22.78 -9.15 0.03
N VAL A 160 -23.03 -8.63 1.24
CA VAL A 160 -23.49 -9.45 2.39
C VAL A 160 -24.85 -10.12 2.10
N TYR A 161 -25.82 -9.37 1.57
CA TYR A 161 -27.16 -9.91 1.29
C TYR A 161 -27.19 -10.87 0.09
N SER A 162 -26.40 -10.59 -0.94
CA SER A 162 -26.35 -11.42 -2.17
C SER A 162 -25.41 -12.61 -2.07
N GLY A 163 -24.52 -12.67 -1.09
CA GLY A 163 -23.39 -13.59 -1.06
C GLY A 163 -22.37 -13.30 -2.18
N GLY A 164 -22.40 -12.08 -2.73
CA GLY A 164 -21.56 -11.65 -3.84
C GLY A 164 -20.19 -11.15 -3.39
N ARG A 165 -19.42 -10.68 -4.38
CA ARG A 165 -18.10 -10.09 -4.17
C ARG A 165 -18.21 -8.57 -4.18
N THR A 166 -17.53 -7.90 -3.26
CA THR A 166 -17.41 -6.43 -3.24
C THR A 166 -16.55 -5.93 -4.40
N ALA A 167 -16.67 -4.65 -4.73
CA ALA A 167 -15.83 -3.99 -5.76
C ALA A 167 -14.33 -4.02 -5.38
N CYS A 168 -14.02 -3.97 -4.08
CA CYS A 168 -12.66 -4.09 -3.56
C CYS A 168 -12.61 -5.18 -2.49
N PRO A 169 -12.48 -6.46 -2.85
CA PRO A 169 -12.37 -7.54 -1.89
C PRO A 169 -11.01 -7.54 -1.18
N CYS A 170 -10.93 -8.23 -0.03
CA CYS A 170 -9.71 -8.27 0.78
C CYS A 170 -8.47 -8.76 0.01
N SER A 171 -8.63 -9.65 -0.98
CA SER A 171 -7.54 -10.09 -1.84
C SER A 171 -6.89 -8.93 -2.62
N VAL A 172 -7.67 -7.99 -3.13
CA VAL A 172 -7.16 -6.80 -3.83
C VAL A 172 -6.42 -5.89 -2.86
N GLY A 173 -7.00 -5.62 -1.67
CA GLY A 173 -6.35 -4.85 -0.62
C GLY A 173 -5.02 -5.48 -0.17
N HIS A 174 -4.98 -6.81 -0.03
CA HIS A 174 -3.76 -7.56 0.27
C HIS A 174 -2.67 -7.34 -0.79
N ARG A 175 -3.01 -7.45 -2.08
CA ARG A 175 -2.06 -7.22 -3.18
C ARG A 175 -1.54 -5.79 -3.21
N SER A 176 -2.40 -4.81 -3.01
CA SER A 176 -2.01 -3.39 -2.98
C SER A 176 -1.05 -3.08 -1.85
N ILE A 177 -1.36 -3.52 -0.61
CA ILE A 177 -0.51 -3.23 0.54
C ILE A 177 0.80 -4.04 0.54
N THR A 178 0.84 -5.18 -0.13
CA THR A 178 2.05 -6.00 -0.26
C THR A 178 3.21 -5.20 -0.84
N ILE A 179 2.97 -4.30 -1.81
CA ILE A 179 4.02 -3.44 -2.39
C ILE A 179 4.70 -2.61 -1.30
N ALA A 180 3.90 -1.98 -0.45
CA ALA A 180 4.39 -1.16 0.65
C ALA A 180 5.19 -1.98 1.67
N HIS A 181 4.73 -3.19 2.00
CA HIS A 181 5.44 -4.08 2.92
C HIS A 181 6.77 -4.59 2.34
N VAL A 182 6.82 -4.94 1.06
CA VAL A 182 8.07 -5.34 0.38
C VAL A 182 9.08 -4.18 0.39
N ALA A 183 8.63 -2.95 0.13
CA ALA A 183 9.46 -1.76 0.21
C ALA A 183 9.97 -1.52 1.64
N ASN A 184 9.10 -1.62 2.64
CA ASN A 184 9.47 -1.48 4.06
C ASN A 184 10.50 -2.53 4.51
N ILE A 185 10.38 -3.78 4.06
CA ILE A 185 11.36 -4.83 4.34
C ILE A 185 12.71 -4.52 3.68
N CYS A 186 12.68 -4.03 2.44
CA CYS A 186 13.88 -3.57 1.74
C CYS A 186 14.60 -2.45 2.50
N GLU A 187 13.86 -1.41 2.92
CA GLU A 187 14.35 -0.31 3.76
C GLU A 187 14.94 -0.82 5.08
N ARG A 188 14.20 -1.69 5.78
CA ARG A 188 14.58 -2.19 7.11
C ARG A 188 15.87 -2.99 7.09
N LEU A 189 16.12 -3.72 6.01
CA LEU A 189 17.35 -4.47 5.79
C LEU A 189 18.49 -3.62 5.24
N GLY A 190 18.25 -2.33 4.93
CA GLY A 190 19.26 -1.45 4.33
C GLY A 190 19.68 -1.88 2.93
N LEU A 191 18.79 -2.53 2.20
CA LEU A 191 19.07 -3.02 0.85
C LEU A 191 18.69 -1.97 -0.21
N SER A 192 19.46 -1.88 -1.29
CA SER A 192 19.11 -1.06 -2.45
C SER A 192 18.10 -1.74 -3.37
N SER A 193 17.98 -3.07 -3.29
CA SER A 193 17.02 -3.84 -4.06
C SER A 193 16.62 -5.12 -3.35
N LEU A 194 15.39 -5.59 -3.62
CA LEU A 194 14.84 -6.81 -3.04
C LEU A 194 13.88 -7.47 -4.03
N LYS A 195 14.13 -8.72 -4.38
CA LYS A 195 13.24 -9.50 -5.24
C LYS A 195 12.06 -10.05 -4.45
N TRP A 196 10.92 -10.13 -5.10
CA TRP A 196 9.69 -10.66 -4.57
C TRP A 196 9.04 -11.63 -5.56
N ASP A 197 8.55 -12.76 -5.10
CA ASP A 197 7.71 -13.67 -5.87
C ASP A 197 6.24 -13.45 -5.49
N PRO A 198 5.44 -12.78 -6.34
CA PRO A 198 4.06 -12.46 -6.01
C PRO A 198 3.13 -13.68 -6.00
N ALA A 199 3.52 -14.79 -6.64
CA ALA A 199 2.74 -16.02 -6.65
C ALA A 199 2.99 -16.87 -5.39
N ALA A 200 4.25 -16.98 -4.98
CA ALA A 200 4.64 -17.72 -3.78
C ALA A 200 4.60 -16.86 -2.50
N GLU A 201 4.40 -15.54 -2.63
CA GLU A 201 4.41 -14.55 -1.55
C GLU A 201 5.63 -14.67 -0.65
N ARG A 202 6.81 -14.68 -1.27
CA ARG A 202 8.08 -14.83 -0.56
C ARG A 202 9.23 -14.11 -1.29
N PHE A 203 10.31 -13.95 -0.56
CA PHE A 203 11.59 -13.45 -1.08
C PHE A 203 12.46 -14.66 -1.47
N PRO A 204 12.67 -14.95 -2.78
CA PRO A 204 13.27 -16.21 -3.21
C PRO A 204 14.70 -16.40 -2.71
N ASP A 205 15.46 -15.31 -2.61
CA ASP A 205 16.91 -15.37 -2.32
C ASP A 205 17.29 -14.67 -1.00
N ASN A 206 16.31 -14.40 -0.09
CA ASN A 206 16.59 -13.63 1.12
C ASN A 206 15.83 -14.19 2.34
N ALA A 207 16.55 -14.96 3.14
CA ALA A 207 16.00 -15.57 4.37
C ALA A 207 15.63 -14.52 5.45
N ASP A 208 16.38 -13.42 5.54
CA ASP A 208 16.12 -12.35 6.50
C ASP A 208 14.85 -11.59 6.14
N ALA A 209 14.65 -11.33 4.86
CA ALA A 209 13.42 -10.72 4.37
C ALA A 209 12.20 -11.64 4.64
N ASN A 210 12.33 -12.95 4.41
CA ASN A 210 11.26 -13.90 4.72
C ASN A 210 10.93 -13.96 6.21
N ARG A 211 11.92 -13.79 7.10
CA ARG A 211 11.65 -13.70 8.55
C ARG A 211 10.89 -12.43 8.92
N LEU A 212 11.15 -11.32 8.24
CA LEU A 212 10.43 -10.06 8.47
C LEU A 212 9.03 -10.05 7.87
N ALA A 213 8.75 -10.89 6.88
CA ALA A 213 7.41 -11.02 6.30
C ALA A 213 6.42 -11.70 7.26
N VAL A 214 6.91 -12.44 8.24
CA VAL A 214 6.09 -13.10 9.24
C VAL A 214 6.29 -12.38 10.57
N VAL A 215 5.27 -11.66 11.02
CA VAL A 215 5.30 -10.98 12.31
C VAL A 215 4.75 -11.92 13.37
N PRO A 216 5.57 -12.36 14.35
CA PRO A 216 5.07 -13.17 15.45
C PRO A 216 4.03 -12.43 16.26
N HIS A 217 2.93 -13.08 16.59
CA HIS A 217 1.93 -12.53 17.49
C HIS A 217 2.41 -12.66 18.94
N HIS A 218 2.19 -11.61 19.71
CA HIS A 218 2.53 -11.53 21.13
C HIS A 218 1.28 -11.40 22.00
N ASN A 219 1.46 -11.37 23.31
CA ASN A 219 0.40 -11.13 24.31
C ASN A 219 -0.77 -12.13 24.25
N GLY A 220 -0.52 -13.38 23.84
CA GLY A 220 -1.55 -14.42 23.77
C GLY A 220 -2.52 -14.28 22.59
N TRP A 221 -2.30 -13.34 21.68
CA TRP A 221 -3.06 -13.23 20.45
C TRP A 221 -2.68 -14.34 19.47
N THR A 222 -3.70 -15.00 18.91
CA THR A 222 -3.57 -15.99 17.82
C THR A 222 -4.54 -15.63 16.72
N LEU A 223 -4.14 -15.83 15.46
CA LEU A 223 -5.02 -15.76 14.28
C LEU A 223 -5.44 -17.16 13.88
#